data_9399b99fdf8f8c8137404debd7b16a08
#
_entry.id   9399b99fdf8f8c8137404debd7b16a08
#
_cell.length_a   1.000
_cell.length_b   1.000
_cell.length_c   1.000
_cell.angle_alpha   90.00
_cell.angle_beta   90.00
_cell.angle_gamma   90.00
#
_symmetry.space_group_name_H-M   'P 1'
#
loop_
_entity.id
_entity.type
_entity.pdbx_description
1 polymer ?
#
loop_
_entity_poly.entity_id
_entity_poly.type
_entity_poly.pdbx_seq_one_letter_code
_entity_poly.pdbx_strand_id
1 'polypeptide(L)'
;PYMTVVENLKLGAYNKHARPFEAENLERVFDLFPRLANRKKQLAYTMSGGEAKMLAIARGLMSNAKFLAIDEPSLGLQPNLRSEVFHTLKTINDQGITILLVEQNIPQIAQLANNIYVLEEGQITFEGSADEALGNDHLKEIFLGM
;
A
#
# COMPACT_ATOMS: atom_id res chain seq x y z
N PRO A 1 16.58 1.11 -10.29
CA PRO A 1 17.53 0.68 -9.25
C PRO A 1 18.66 1.69 -9.01
N TYR A 2 19.24 2.27 -10.05
CA TYR A 2 20.39 3.18 -9.96
C TYR A 2 20.05 4.65 -9.69
N MET A 3 18.80 4.95 -9.45
CA MET A 3 18.33 6.28 -9.05
C MET A 3 18.19 6.34 -7.53
N THR A 4 18.37 7.53 -6.99
CA THR A 4 18.10 7.81 -5.57
C THR A 4 16.59 7.70 -5.24
N VAL A 5 16.27 7.68 -3.95
CA VAL A 5 14.87 7.70 -3.49
C VAL A 5 14.14 8.91 -4.08
N VAL A 6 14.70 10.11 -3.98
CA VAL A 6 14.04 11.31 -4.48
C VAL A 6 13.85 11.29 -6.00
N GLU A 7 14.80 10.77 -6.76
CA GLU A 7 14.69 10.65 -8.22
C GLU A 7 13.62 9.63 -8.61
N ASN A 8 13.52 8.50 -7.90
CA ASN A 8 12.45 7.52 -8.09
C ASN A 8 11.07 8.12 -7.82
N LEU A 9 10.94 8.92 -6.76
CA LEU A 9 9.67 9.59 -6.45
C LEU A 9 9.30 10.58 -7.55
N LYS A 10 10.22 11.43 -8.00
CA LYS A 10 9.98 12.38 -9.08
C LYS A 10 9.53 11.73 -10.39
N LEU A 11 10.02 10.53 -10.69
CA LEU A 11 9.51 9.76 -11.84
C LEU A 11 8.01 9.46 -11.75
N GLY A 12 7.46 9.29 -10.54
CA GLY A 12 6.02 9.11 -10.34
C GLY A 12 5.20 10.32 -10.77
N ALA A 13 5.77 11.52 -10.69
CA ALA A 13 5.13 12.77 -11.11
C ALA A 13 5.39 13.13 -12.59
N TYR A 14 5.97 12.22 -13.40
CA TYR A 14 6.36 12.52 -14.79
C TYR A 14 5.17 12.85 -15.71
N ASN A 15 3.96 12.36 -15.40
CA ASN A 15 2.79 12.64 -16.22
C ASN A 15 2.37 14.12 -16.14
N LYS A 16 1.75 14.63 -17.22
CA LYS A 16 1.35 16.03 -17.35
C LYS A 16 0.40 16.53 -16.26
N HIS A 17 -0.39 15.64 -15.65
CA HIS A 17 -1.36 15.99 -14.61
C HIS A 17 -0.73 16.07 -13.23
N ALA A 18 0.31 15.29 -12.95
CA ALA A 18 1.00 15.28 -11.66
C ALA A 18 2.17 16.27 -11.60
N ARG A 19 2.82 16.54 -12.74
CA ARG A 19 4.02 17.39 -12.82
C ARG A 19 3.87 18.78 -12.19
N PRO A 20 2.72 19.49 -12.32
CA PRO A 20 2.55 20.77 -11.63
C PRO A 20 2.56 20.67 -10.10
N PHE A 21 2.23 19.49 -9.55
CA PHE A 21 2.13 19.20 -8.12
C PHE A 21 3.34 18.43 -7.59
N GLU A 22 4.43 18.28 -8.35
CA GLU A 22 5.60 17.47 -7.96
C GLU A 22 6.13 17.84 -6.58
N ALA A 23 6.31 19.13 -6.30
CA ALA A 23 6.85 19.60 -5.03
C ALA A 23 5.92 19.31 -3.85
N GLU A 24 4.63 19.61 -4.00
CA GLU A 24 3.59 19.35 -2.99
C GLU A 24 3.44 17.85 -2.71
N ASN A 25 3.35 17.04 -3.77
CA ASN A 25 3.26 15.59 -3.63
C ASN A 25 4.51 15.00 -2.98
N LEU A 26 5.69 15.55 -3.24
CA LEU A 26 6.94 15.10 -2.64
C LEU A 26 6.98 15.37 -1.13
N GLU A 27 6.53 16.53 -0.69
CA GLU A 27 6.39 16.86 0.73
C GLU A 27 5.40 15.91 1.41
N ARG A 28 4.19 15.77 0.85
CA ARG A 28 3.17 14.85 1.34
C ARG A 28 3.69 13.40 1.45
N VAL A 29 4.42 12.94 0.45
CA VAL A 29 4.99 11.58 0.46
C VAL A 29 6.04 11.43 1.55
N PHE A 30 6.87 12.43 1.81
CA PHE A 30 7.84 12.37 2.89
C PHE A 30 7.22 12.42 4.28
N ASP A 31 6.08 13.09 4.44
CA ASP A 31 5.30 13.06 5.69
C ASP A 31 4.68 11.68 5.93
N LEU A 32 4.15 11.04 4.89
CA LEU A 32 3.58 9.70 4.95
C LEU A 32 4.64 8.60 5.13
N PHE A 33 5.85 8.82 4.63
CA PHE A 33 6.95 7.85 4.66
C PHE A 33 8.24 8.47 5.25
N PRO A 34 8.32 8.71 6.57
CA PRO A 34 9.49 9.34 7.19
C PRO A 34 10.80 8.59 6.96
N ARG A 35 10.74 7.24 6.81
CA ARG A 35 11.92 6.43 6.45
C ARG A 35 12.51 6.82 5.11
N LEU A 36 11.68 7.14 4.12
CA LEU A 36 12.12 7.62 2.80
C LEU A 36 12.66 9.04 2.89
N ALA A 37 12.03 9.89 3.71
CA ALA A 37 12.49 11.25 3.96
C ALA A 37 13.93 11.30 4.50
N ASN A 38 14.28 10.37 5.40
CA ASN A 38 15.62 10.26 5.97
C ASN A 38 16.66 9.69 4.99
N ARG A 39 16.23 9.15 3.84
CA ARG A 39 17.06 8.42 2.88
C ARG A 39 17.01 9.01 1.46
N LYS A 40 16.65 10.29 1.33
CA LYS A 40 16.42 10.98 0.03
C LYS A 40 17.50 10.74 -1.02
N LYS A 41 18.77 10.69 -0.59
CA LYS A 41 19.95 10.53 -1.45
C LYS A 41 20.43 9.08 -1.58
N GLN A 42 19.81 8.13 -0.87
CA GLN A 42 20.17 6.72 -0.95
C GLN A 42 19.73 6.14 -2.30
N LEU A 43 20.57 5.31 -2.90
CA LEU A 43 20.25 4.59 -4.12
C LEU A 43 19.21 3.49 -3.85
N ALA A 44 18.18 3.40 -4.67
CA ALA A 44 17.05 2.50 -4.43
C ALA A 44 17.45 1.01 -4.36
N TYR A 45 18.46 0.59 -5.10
CA TYR A 45 18.93 -0.82 -5.06
C TYR A 45 19.59 -1.21 -3.72
N THR A 46 19.97 -0.22 -2.89
CA THR A 46 20.58 -0.48 -1.58
C THR A 46 19.56 -0.54 -0.44
N MET A 47 18.28 -0.36 -0.76
CA MET A 47 17.19 -0.40 0.21
C MET A 47 16.84 -1.84 0.58
N SER A 48 16.35 -2.04 1.81
CA SER A 48 15.72 -3.30 2.19
C SER A 48 14.46 -3.56 1.34
N GLY A 49 14.03 -4.83 1.24
CA GLY A 49 12.82 -5.18 0.50
C GLY A 49 11.58 -4.39 0.95
N GLY A 50 11.44 -4.16 2.26
CA GLY A 50 10.33 -3.37 2.80
C GLY A 50 10.40 -1.89 2.46
N GLU A 51 11.58 -1.29 2.53
CA GLU A 51 11.77 0.10 2.10
C GLU A 51 11.55 0.27 0.60
N ALA A 52 11.94 -0.71 -0.21
CA ALA A 52 11.66 -0.72 -1.65
C ALA A 52 10.15 -0.80 -1.95
N LYS A 53 9.38 -1.58 -1.18
CA LYS A 53 7.91 -1.61 -1.28
C LYS A 53 7.29 -0.27 -0.89
N MET A 54 7.73 0.35 0.20
CA MET A 54 7.30 1.70 0.58
C MET A 54 7.60 2.71 -0.52
N LEU A 55 8.78 2.65 -1.12
CA LEU A 55 9.17 3.52 -2.24
C LEU A 55 8.25 3.32 -3.46
N ALA A 56 7.85 2.08 -3.74
CA ALA A 56 6.93 1.79 -4.85
C ALA A 56 5.53 2.39 -4.63
N ILE A 57 4.97 2.25 -3.41
CA ILE A 57 3.69 2.87 -3.03
C ILE A 57 3.79 4.39 -3.09
N ALA A 58 4.83 4.95 -2.49
CA ALA A 58 5.12 6.38 -2.47
C ALA A 58 5.24 6.96 -3.89
N ARG A 59 5.91 6.24 -4.81
CA ARG A 59 6.00 6.62 -6.22
C ARG A 59 4.63 6.62 -6.92
N GLY A 60 3.75 5.67 -6.57
CA GLY A 60 2.36 5.66 -7.03
C GLY A 60 1.61 6.93 -6.62
N LEU A 61 1.77 7.37 -5.37
CA LEU A 61 1.16 8.61 -4.86
C LEU A 61 1.63 9.87 -5.58
N MET A 62 2.88 9.91 -6.01
CA MET A 62 3.44 11.04 -6.78
C MET A 62 2.69 11.29 -8.09
N SER A 63 1.96 10.30 -8.63
CA SER A 63 1.18 10.44 -9.86
C SER A 63 -0.11 11.27 -9.71
N ASN A 64 -0.40 11.77 -8.51
CA ASN A 64 -1.65 12.44 -8.15
C ASN A 64 -2.89 11.56 -8.39
N ALA A 65 -2.73 10.25 -8.17
CA ALA A 65 -3.77 9.26 -8.39
C ALA A 65 -4.90 9.40 -7.37
N LYS A 66 -6.14 9.21 -7.84
CA LYS A 66 -7.34 9.07 -7.00
C LYS A 66 -7.64 7.60 -6.65
N PHE A 67 -6.96 6.69 -7.31
CA PHE A 67 -7.10 5.25 -7.14
C PHE A 67 -5.72 4.59 -7.20
N LEU A 68 -5.45 3.69 -6.25
CA LEU A 68 -4.24 2.87 -6.19
C LEU A 68 -4.63 1.39 -6.14
N ALA A 69 -4.05 0.59 -7.02
CA ALA A 69 -4.08 -0.86 -6.93
C ALA A 69 -2.73 -1.36 -6.39
N ILE A 70 -2.77 -2.12 -5.31
CA ILE A 70 -1.58 -2.58 -4.59
C ILE A 70 -1.70 -4.09 -4.35
N ASP A 71 -0.69 -4.80 -4.83
CA ASP A 71 -0.64 -6.26 -4.76
C ASP A 71 0.40 -6.70 -3.72
N GLU A 72 -0.06 -7.44 -2.70
CA GLU A 72 0.71 -8.04 -1.62
C GLU A 72 1.79 -7.11 -1.00
N PRO A 73 1.43 -5.89 -0.55
CA PRO A 73 2.44 -4.96 0.00
C PRO A 73 3.13 -5.50 1.25
N SER A 74 2.48 -6.37 2.00
CA SER A 74 3.00 -6.89 3.27
C SER A 74 3.84 -8.17 3.14
N LEU A 75 3.84 -8.82 1.98
CA LEU A 75 4.55 -10.08 1.78
C LEU A 75 6.06 -9.94 2.03
N GLY A 76 6.60 -10.79 2.91
CA GLY A 76 8.02 -10.83 3.25
C GLY A 76 8.48 -9.68 4.16
N LEU A 77 7.56 -8.88 4.72
CA LEU A 77 7.91 -7.83 5.67
C LEU A 77 7.99 -8.36 7.11
N GLN A 78 8.90 -7.77 7.88
CA GLN A 78 8.90 -7.95 9.34
C GLN A 78 7.61 -7.35 9.94
N PRO A 79 7.10 -7.89 11.08
CA PRO A 79 5.82 -7.47 11.67
C PRO A 79 5.68 -5.96 11.86
N ASN A 80 6.70 -5.30 12.39
CA ASN A 80 6.67 -3.84 12.63
C ASN A 80 6.52 -3.05 11.33
N LEU A 81 7.22 -3.49 10.26
CA LEU A 81 7.18 -2.82 8.97
C LEU A 81 5.84 -3.05 8.25
N ARG A 82 5.28 -4.25 8.45
CA ARG A 82 3.93 -4.58 7.96
C ARG A 82 2.88 -3.66 8.57
N SER A 83 2.89 -3.49 9.89
CA SER A 83 1.98 -2.58 10.60
C SER A 83 2.14 -1.13 10.12
N GLU A 84 3.36 -0.68 9.89
CA GLU A 84 3.66 0.65 9.36
C GLU A 84 3.06 0.86 7.96
N VAL A 85 3.22 -0.13 7.07
CA VAL A 85 2.63 -0.09 5.71
C VAL A 85 1.11 0.00 5.77
N PHE A 86 0.44 -0.86 6.55
CA PHE A 86 -1.02 -0.84 6.66
C PHE A 86 -1.54 0.46 7.28
N HIS A 87 -0.88 0.97 8.31
CA HIS A 87 -1.23 2.27 8.90
C HIS A 87 -1.11 3.40 7.85
N THR A 88 -0.05 3.39 7.06
CA THR A 88 0.15 4.37 5.98
C THR A 88 -0.94 4.25 4.91
N LEU A 89 -1.30 3.01 4.50
CA LEU A 89 -2.38 2.79 3.54
C LEU A 89 -3.73 3.31 4.07
N LYS A 90 -4.01 3.08 5.37
CA LYS A 90 -5.22 3.66 6.01
C LYS A 90 -5.21 5.18 5.94
N THR A 91 -4.10 5.81 6.29
CA THR A 91 -3.95 7.27 6.22
C THR A 91 -4.14 7.81 4.80
N ILE A 92 -3.62 7.11 3.78
CA ILE A 92 -3.80 7.46 2.37
C ILE A 92 -5.28 7.37 1.97
N ASN A 93 -5.97 6.32 2.41
CA ASN A 93 -7.40 6.14 2.14
C ASN A 93 -8.25 7.21 2.83
N ASP A 94 -7.95 7.56 4.08
CA ASP A 94 -8.62 8.63 4.84
C ASP A 94 -8.45 10.03 4.19
N GLN A 95 -7.40 10.20 3.38
CA GLN A 95 -7.20 11.40 2.55
C GLN A 95 -8.01 11.37 1.25
N GLY A 96 -8.90 10.39 1.05
CA GLY A 96 -9.81 10.29 -0.08
C GLY A 96 -9.26 9.56 -1.31
N ILE A 97 -8.14 8.84 -1.19
CA ILE A 97 -7.63 7.98 -2.26
C ILE A 97 -8.26 6.59 -2.12
N THR A 98 -8.94 6.13 -3.15
CA THR A 98 -9.48 4.77 -3.20
C THR A 98 -8.34 3.77 -3.36
N ILE A 99 -8.35 2.70 -2.55
CA ILE A 99 -7.33 1.66 -2.61
C ILE A 99 -7.99 0.31 -2.92
N LEU A 100 -7.51 -0.35 -3.97
CA LEU A 100 -7.72 -1.77 -4.20
C LEU A 100 -6.49 -2.51 -3.67
N LEU A 101 -6.69 -3.32 -2.63
CA LEU A 101 -5.63 -4.04 -1.95
C LEU A 101 -5.81 -5.54 -2.16
N VAL A 102 -4.80 -6.22 -2.69
CA VAL A 102 -4.73 -7.69 -2.73
C VAL A 102 -3.83 -8.14 -1.59
N GLU A 103 -4.36 -8.97 -0.71
CA GLU A 103 -3.65 -9.51 0.47
C GLU A 103 -4.22 -10.86 0.89
N GLN A 104 -3.42 -11.65 1.60
CA GLN A 104 -3.81 -12.99 2.05
C GLN A 104 -4.29 -13.02 3.51
N ASN A 105 -4.01 -11.98 4.29
CA ASN A 105 -4.30 -11.94 5.73
C ASN A 105 -5.61 -11.19 6.01
N ILE A 106 -6.73 -11.91 6.05
CA ILE A 106 -8.07 -11.34 6.29
C ILE A 106 -8.17 -10.51 7.57
N PRO A 107 -7.68 -10.94 8.74
CA PRO A 107 -7.76 -10.13 9.96
C PRO A 107 -7.10 -8.75 9.85
N GLN A 108 -6.02 -8.65 9.09
CA GLN A 108 -5.37 -7.36 8.85
C GLN A 108 -6.11 -6.50 7.84
N ILE A 109 -6.65 -7.13 6.78
CA ILE A 109 -7.45 -6.44 5.77
C ILE A 109 -8.75 -5.91 6.39
N ALA A 110 -9.41 -6.67 7.23
CA ALA A 110 -10.68 -6.31 7.87
C ALA A 110 -10.59 -5.05 8.74
N GLN A 111 -9.38 -4.70 9.23
CA GLN A 111 -9.16 -3.44 9.98
C GLN A 111 -9.07 -2.22 9.06
N LEU A 112 -8.93 -2.41 7.75
CA LEU A 112 -8.66 -1.35 6.78
C LEU A 112 -9.76 -1.23 5.74
N ALA A 113 -10.26 -2.36 5.25
CA ALA A 113 -11.16 -2.43 4.12
C ALA A 113 -12.59 -2.11 4.51
N ASN A 114 -13.30 -1.40 3.62
CA ASN A 114 -14.74 -1.22 3.73
C ASN A 114 -15.49 -2.44 3.18
N ASN A 115 -15.00 -2.97 2.03
CA ASN A 115 -15.55 -4.15 1.37
C ASN A 115 -14.43 -5.16 1.11
N ILE A 116 -14.76 -6.44 1.23
CA ILE A 116 -13.86 -7.57 1.01
C ILE A 116 -14.45 -8.47 -0.06
N TYR A 117 -13.62 -8.87 -1.01
CA TYR A 117 -13.89 -9.91 -1.99
C TYR A 117 -12.89 -11.04 -1.76
N VAL A 118 -13.38 -12.25 -1.56
CA VAL A 118 -12.54 -13.45 -1.44
C VAL A 118 -12.55 -14.20 -2.76
N LEU A 119 -11.35 -14.46 -3.30
CA LEU A 119 -11.16 -15.24 -4.52
C LEU A 119 -10.57 -16.60 -4.17
N GLU A 120 -11.24 -17.66 -4.63
CA GLU A 120 -10.77 -19.04 -4.54
C GLU A 120 -10.90 -19.67 -5.92
N GLU A 121 -9.85 -20.34 -6.38
CA GLU A 121 -9.79 -21.00 -7.70
C GLU A 121 -10.27 -20.11 -8.87
N GLY A 122 -10.00 -18.78 -8.77
CA GLY A 122 -10.37 -17.81 -9.80
C GLY A 122 -11.83 -17.36 -9.77
N GLN A 123 -12.60 -17.74 -8.74
CA GLN A 123 -13.99 -17.32 -8.53
C GLN A 123 -14.15 -16.50 -7.25
N ILE A 124 -15.09 -15.56 -7.26
CA ILE A 124 -15.46 -14.83 -6.03
C ILE A 124 -16.37 -15.75 -5.20
N THR A 125 -15.89 -16.18 -4.03
CA THR A 125 -16.63 -17.04 -3.09
C THR A 125 -17.29 -16.25 -1.97
N PHE A 126 -16.84 -15.02 -1.73
CA PHE A 126 -17.41 -14.09 -0.78
C PHE A 126 -17.29 -12.66 -1.27
N GLU A 127 -18.34 -11.87 -1.02
CA GLU A 127 -18.38 -10.43 -1.16
C GLU A 127 -19.18 -9.84 0.01
N GLY A 128 -18.60 -8.88 0.73
CA GLY A 128 -19.29 -8.27 1.87
C GLY A 128 -18.40 -7.26 2.62
N SER A 129 -18.93 -6.78 3.72
CA SER A 129 -18.19 -5.89 4.64
C SER A 129 -17.11 -6.65 5.41
N ALA A 130 -16.21 -5.90 6.04
CA ALA A 130 -15.18 -6.46 6.91
C ALA A 130 -15.78 -7.25 8.10
N ASP A 131 -16.86 -6.73 8.70
CA ASP A 131 -17.52 -7.38 9.83
C ASP A 131 -18.17 -8.71 9.40
N GLU A 132 -18.80 -8.74 8.23
CA GLU A 132 -19.37 -9.96 7.67
C GLU A 132 -18.29 -11.00 7.34
N ALA A 133 -17.15 -10.57 6.81
CA ALA A 133 -16.01 -11.45 6.54
C ALA A 133 -15.46 -12.07 7.83
N LEU A 134 -15.28 -11.27 8.88
CA LEU A 134 -14.83 -11.76 10.20
C LEU A 134 -15.86 -12.67 10.89
N GLY A 135 -17.14 -12.49 10.60
CA GLY A 135 -18.23 -13.33 11.09
C GLY A 135 -18.40 -14.67 10.35
N ASN A 136 -17.84 -14.80 9.15
CA ASN A 136 -18.03 -15.94 8.27
C ASN A 136 -17.19 -17.15 8.71
N ASP A 137 -17.86 -18.24 9.07
CA ASP A 137 -17.19 -19.44 9.60
C ASP A 137 -16.34 -20.16 8.53
N HIS A 138 -16.76 -20.16 7.28
CA HIS A 138 -15.97 -20.71 6.16
C HIS A 138 -14.64 -19.96 5.97
N LEU A 139 -14.66 -18.63 6.06
CA LEU A 139 -13.46 -17.83 5.96
C LEU A 139 -12.54 -18.01 7.18
N LYS A 140 -13.12 -18.21 8.38
CA LYS A 140 -12.33 -18.54 9.57
C LYS A 140 -11.61 -19.88 9.42
N GLU A 141 -12.29 -20.90 8.92
CA GLU A 141 -11.71 -22.23 8.71
C GLU A 141 -10.53 -22.15 7.71
N ILE A 142 -10.70 -21.48 6.58
CA ILE A 142 -9.67 -21.40 5.52
C ILE A 142 -8.47 -20.54 5.93
N PHE A 143 -8.72 -19.38 6.54
CA PHE A 143 -7.65 -18.38 6.74
C PHE A 143 -7.11 -18.31 8.17
N LEU A 144 -7.83 -18.83 9.16
CA LEU A 144 -7.39 -18.85 10.56
C LEU A 144 -7.07 -20.27 11.06
N GLY A 145 -7.44 -21.30 10.32
CA GLY A 145 -7.19 -22.70 10.68
C GLY A 145 -7.97 -23.14 11.94
N MET A 146 -9.13 -22.52 12.18
CA MET A 146 -10.00 -22.77 13.34
C MET A 146 -11.24 -23.54 12.95
#